data_71d6e42a7d5054e5e8dfd23f01cdc6d0
#
_entry.id   71d6e42a7d5054e5e8dfd23f01cdc6d0
#
_cell.length_a   1.000
_cell.length_b   1.000
_cell.length_c   1.000
_cell.angle_alpha   90.00
_cell.angle_beta   90.00
_cell.angle_gamma   90.00
#
_symmetry.space_group_name_H-M   'P 1'
#
loop_
_entity.id
_entity.type
_entity.pdbx_description
1 polymer ?
#
loop_
_entity_poly.entity_id
_entity_poly.type
_entity_poly.pdbx_seq_one_letter_code
_entity_poly.pdbx_strand_id
1 'polypeptide(L)'
;AGEALREMEPDKRILLFSRSSYIGMHRYGGVWTGDNKSWWSHLKLSLAQMPALNMCGFLYSGSDMGGFGADCTEDLMARWLSLAILIPLYRNHACTGTRLQELYRFTHLDDFKKLIELRYALIPYIYSEFMKAALRDGMYMKPLSFEYGDDPRAFEIEDQILAGESIMLAPVVEQNRTGRNVYLPEEMKMIRFRAFNDYTEEI
;
A
#
# COMPACT_ATOMS: atom_id res chain seq x y z
N ALA A 1 19.79 12.73 12.72
CA ALA A 1 18.48 13.18 13.20
C ALA A 1 17.84 12.13 14.12
N GLY A 2 17.74 10.86 13.72
CA GLY A 2 17.06 9.82 14.51
C GLY A 2 17.65 9.59 15.89
N GLU A 3 18.97 9.48 16.00
CA GLU A 3 19.66 9.34 17.29
C GLU A 3 19.48 10.58 18.15
N ALA A 4 19.67 11.78 17.59
CA ALA A 4 19.50 13.01 18.31
C ALA A 4 18.07 13.17 18.88
N LEU A 5 17.03 12.77 18.11
CA LEU A 5 15.66 12.79 18.61
C LEU A 5 15.44 11.80 19.76
N ARG A 6 16.05 10.61 19.71
CA ARG A 6 16.00 9.64 20.80
C ARG A 6 16.70 10.12 22.06
N GLU A 7 17.81 10.83 21.90
CA GLU A 7 18.53 11.45 23.03
C GLU A 7 17.73 12.58 23.66
N MET A 8 17.06 13.41 22.83
CA MET A 8 16.25 14.52 23.31
C MET A 8 14.95 14.10 23.99
N GLU A 9 14.32 13.03 23.50
CA GLU A 9 13.01 12.54 23.98
C GLU A 9 13.02 10.99 24.10
N PRO A 10 13.75 10.44 25.09
CA PRO A 10 13.98 9.00 25.20
C PRO A 10 12.71 8.18 25.45
N ASP A 11 11.70 8.79 26.06
CA ASP A 11 10.43 8.13 26.37
C ASP A 11 9.39 8.20 25.23
N LYS A 12 9.72 8.90 24.14
CA LYS A 12 8.83 9.02 22.98
C LYS A 12 9.27 8.18 21.81
N ARG A 13 8.28 7.58 21.14
CA ARG A 13 8.53 6.98 19.80
C ARG A 13 8.75 8.10 18.81
N ILE A 14 9.79 7.96 17.99
CA ILE A 14 10.07 8.88 16.89
C ILE A 14 9.50 8.34 15.59
N LEU A 15 8.99 9.20 14.75
CA LEU A 15 8.67 8.92 13.35
C LEU A 15 9.43 9.92 12.48
N LEU A 16 10.42 9.43 11.77
CA LEU A 16 11.07 10.16 10.69
C LEU A 16 10.48 9.72 9.36
N PHE A 17 10.30 10.69 8.50
CA PHE A 17 9.72 10.47 7.19
C PHE A 17 10.44 11.36 6.18
N SER A 18 11.02 10.79 5.15
CA SER A 18 11.89 11.51 4.22
C SER A 18 11.69 11.05 2.78
N ARG A 19 11.82 11.99 1.85
CA ARG A 19 11.91 11.69 0.43
C ARG A 19 13.30 11.21 0.04
N SER A 20 14.33 11.95 0.48
CA SER A 20 15.72 11.58 0.24
C SER A 20 16.15 10.49 1.21
N SER A 21 16.69 9.43 0.68
CA SER A 21 17.13 8.28 1.47
C SER A 21 18.42 7.70 0.92
N TYR A 22 19.10 6.96 1.78
CA TYR A 22 20.27 6.17 1.46
C TYR A 22 20.29 4.92 2.33
N ILE A 23 21.16 3.97 2.00
CA ILE A 23 21.30 2.73 2.76
C ILE A 23 21.54 3.03 4.25
N GLY A 24 20.83 2.34 5.14
CA GLY A 24 20.85 2.59 6.59
C GLY A 24 19.76 3.53 7.12
N MET A 25 19.15 4.39 6.28
CA MET A 25 18.08 5.30 6.70
C MET A 25 16.81 4.54 7.13
N HIS A 26 16.55 3.37 6.57
CA HIS A 26 15.44 2.49 6.96
C HIS A 26 15.39 2.16 8.47
N ARG A 27 16.54 2.24 9.16
CA ARG A 27 16.65 2.04 10.62
C ARG A 27 16.02 3.16 11.45
N TYR A 28 15.75 4.31 10.85
CA TYR A 28 15.31 5.52 11.53
C TYR A 28 13.94 6.02 11.05
N GLY A 29 13.54 5.70 9.84
CA GLY A 29 12.32 6.27 9.30
C GLY A 29 11.82 5.62 8.02
N GLY A 30 10.66 6.10 7.58
CA GLY A 30 10.03 5.70 6.34
C GLY A 30 10.31 6.65 5.18
N VAL A 31 9.85 6.24 4.01
CA VAL A 31 9.96 7.01 2.77
C VAL A 31 8.63 7.01 2.02
N TRP A 32 8.43 8.02 1.19
CA TRP A 32 7.41 7.96 0.13
C TRP A 32 8.06 8.10 -1.24
N THR A 33 7.32 7.72 -2.28
CA THR A 33 7.86 7.65 -3.64
C THR A 33 7.97 9.01 -4.36
N GLY A 34 7.76 10.11 -3.64
CA GLY A 34 7.89 11.47 -4.18
C GLY A 34 6.67 11.93 -4.98
N ASP A 35 6.90 12.79 -5.95
CA ASP A 35 5.87 13.51 -6.70
C ASP A 35 5.28 12.66 -7.85
N ASN A 36 4.54 11.64 -7.49
CA ASN A 36 3.81 10.83 -8.45
C ASN A 36 2.68 11.64 -9.12
N LYS A 37 2.14 11.13 -10.21
CA LYS A 37 1.07 11.80 -10.97
C LYS A 37 -0.24 11.04 -10.84
N SER A 38 -1.37 11.76 -11.00
CA SER A 38 -2.71 11.19 -11.07
C SER A 38 -2.92 10.44 -12.40
N TRP A 39 -2.10 9.40 -12.62
CA TRP A 39 -2.09 8.57 -13.82
C TRP A 39 -2.19 7.09 -13.45
N TRP A 40 -2.88 6.33 -14.27
CA TRP A 40 -3.03 4.88 -14.10
C TRP A 40 -1.68 4.14 -14.13
N SER A 41 -0.73 4.61 -14.95
CA SER A 41 0.64 4.09 -14.97
C SER A 41 1.37 4.29 -13.65
N HIS A 42 1.12 5.40 -12.95
CA HIS A 42 1.70 5.66 -11.63
C HIS A 42 1.01 4.85 -10.52
N LEU A 43 -0.28 4.55 -10.66
CA LEU A 43 -0.96 3.59 -9.78
C LEU A 43 -0.31 2.20 -9.89
N LYS A 44 -0.11 1.69 -11.13
CA LYS A 44 0.57 0.42 -11.39
C LYS A 44 2.01 0.43 -10.89
N LEU A 45 2.74 1.51 -11.13
CA LEU A 45 4.11 1.68 -10.64
C LEU A 45 4.18 1.63 -9.11
N SER A 46 3.21 2.27 -8.42
CA SER A 46 3.16 2.24 -6.95
C SER A 46 3.05 0.82 -6.40
N LEU A 47 2.30 -0.06 -7.07
CA LEU A 47 2.21 -1.47 -6.68
C LEU A 47 3.58 -2.17 -6.73
N ALA A 48 4.32 -1.99 -7.82
CA ALA A 48 5.64 -2.61 -8.00
C ALA A 48 6.73 -2.02 -7.07
N GLN A 49 6.62 -0.74 -6.71
CA GLN A 49 7.58 -0.07 -5.85
C GLN A 49 7.52 -0.54 -4.39
N MET A 50 6.38 -0.99 -3.88
CA MET A 50 6.25 -1.38 -2.48
C MET A 50 7.12 -2.59 -2.12
N PRO A 51 7.08 -3.72 -2.84
CA PRO A 51 8.02 -4.83 -2.60
C PRO A 51 9.48 -4.40 -2.77
N ALA A 52 9.80 -3.59 -3.78
CA ALA A 52 11.17 -3.12 -4.02
C ALA A 52 11.71 -2.29 -2.85
N LEU A 53 10.90 -1.40 -2.28
CA LEU A 53 11.28 -0.64 -1.08
C LEU A 53 11.42 -1.54 0.15
N ASN A 54 10.54 -2.54 0.30
CA ASN A 54 10.68 -3.51 1.39
C ASN A 54 11.95 -4.35 1.29
N MET A 55 12.37 -4.75 0.07
CA MET A 55 13.67 -5.39 -0.15
C MET A 55 14.85 -4.53 0.31
N CYS A 56 14.73 -3.21 0.20
CA CYS A 56 15.73 -2.26 0.69
C CYS A 56 15.60 -1.97 2.20
N GLY A 57 14.71 -2.65 2.92
CA GLY A 57 14.46 -2.46 4.34
C GLY A 57 13.47 -1.34 4.69
N PHE A 58 12.95 -0.61 3.71
CA PHE A 58 11.95 0.45 3.95
C PHE A 58 10.55 -0.15 4.09
N LEU A 59 10.24 -0.67 5.26
CA LEU A 59 8.93 -1.26 5.55
C LEU A 59 7.82 -0.20 5.62
N TYR A 60 8.11 0.97 6.20
CA TYR A 60 7.16 2.09 6.24
C TYR A 60 7.32 2.94 4.99
N SER A 61 6.55 2.60 3.98
CA SER A 61 6.58 3.24 2.67
C SER A 61 5.19 3.38 2.07
N GLY A 62 5.07 4.21 1.05
CA GLY A 62 3.85 4.41 0.28
C GLY A 62 4.02 5.48 -0.80
N SER A 63 2.95 5.72 -1.54
CA SER A 63 2.84 6.80 -2.52
C SER A 63 1.75 7.77 -2.10
N ASP A 64 1.74 8.97 -2.69
CA ASP A 64 0.62 9.90 -2.54
C ASP A 64 -0.59 9.35 -3.28
N MET A 65 -1.62 8.95 -2.52
CA MET A 65 -2.84 8.36 -3.08
C MET A 65 -3.58 9.39 -3.93
N GLY A 66 -4.05 8.94 -5.09
CA GLY A 66 -4.66 9.80 -6.08
C GLY A 66 -3.65 10.50 -6.99
N GLY A 67 -2.38 10.55 -6.59
CA GLY A 67 -1.30 11.27 -7.26
C GLY A 67 -1.07 12.67 -6.69
N PHE A 68 0.19 13.06 -6.57
CA PHE A 68 0.59 14.40 -6.10
C PHE A 68 0.35 15.46 -7.17
N GLY A 69 0.72 15.18 -8.41
CA GLY A 69 0.54 16.11 -9.53
C GLY A 69 -0.50 15.64 -10.54
N ALA A 70 -1.03 16.56 -11.33
CA ALA A 70 -2.16 16.39 -12.22
C ALA A 70 -3.51 16.19 -11.49
N ASP A 71 -4.60 16.15 -12.25
CA ASP A 71 -5.96 16.10 -11.70
C ASP A 71 -6.43 14.66 -11.50
N CYS A 72 -6.67 14.29 -10.26
CA CYS A 72 -7.20 12.98 -9.93
C CYS A 72 -8.68 12.87 -10.32
N THR A 73 -9.05 11.75 -10.97
CA THR A 73 -10.45 11.37 -11.18
C THR A 73 -10.95 10.53 -10.00
N GLU A 74 -12.27 10.51 -9.83
CA GLU A 74 -12.90 9.73 -8.76
C GLU A 74 -12.61 8.22 -8.87
N ASP A 75 -12.66 7.66 -10.09
CA ASP A 75 -12.32 6.25 -10.34
C ASP A 75 -10.86 5.94 -9.97
N LEU A 76 -9.93 6.80 -10.39
CA LEU A 76 -8.51 6.64 -10.05
C LEU A 76 -8.29 6.71 -8.52
N MET A 77 -8.97 7.63 -7.83
CA MET A 77 -8.91 7.73 -6.37
C MET A 77 -9.41 6.46 -5.70
N ALA A 78 -10.56 5.94 -6.14
CA ALA A 78 -11.14 4.70 -5.61
C ALA A 78 -10.18 3.52 -5.77
N ARG A 79 -9.54 3.39 -6.95
CA ARG A 79 -8.54 2.34 -7.21
C ARG A 79 -7.28 2.52 -6.38
N TRP A 80 -6.85 3.76 -6.18
CA TRP A 80 -5.67 4.04 -5.34
C TRP A 80 -5.92 3.75 -3.86
N LEU A 81 -7.08 4.14 -3.34
CA LEU A 81 -7.50 3.77 -1.98
C LEU A 81 -7.54 2.25 -1.79
N SER A 82 -8.10 1.53 -2.78
CA SER A 82 -8.18 0.07 -2.75
C SER A 82 -6.79 -0.59 -2.79
N LEU A 83 -5.87 -0.10 -3.64
CA LEU A 83 -4.50 -0.57 -3.68
C LEU A 83 -3.78 -0.30 -2.36
N ALA A 84 -3.95 0.89 -1.81
CA ALA A 84 -3.21 1.33 -0.64
C ALA A 84 -3.74 0.76 0.69
N ILE A 85 -4.86 0.03 0.67
CA ILE A 85 -5.56 -0.43 1.89
C ILE A 85 -4.65 -1.20 2.86
N LEU A 86 -3.66 -1.92 2.34
CA LEU A 86 -2.66 -2.67 3.12
C LEU A 86 -1.30 -1.96 3.18
N ILE A 87 -1.09 -0.87 2.43
CA ILE A 87 0.18 -0.14 2.41
C ILE A 87 0.33 0.66 3.71
N PRO A 88 1.49 0.62 4.40
CA PRO A 88 1.69 1.31 5.68
C PRO A 88 1.40 2.81 5.62
N LEU A 89 1.98 3.54 4.66
CA LEU A 89 1.65 4.94 4.43
C LEU A 89 0.34 5.06 3.63
N TYR A 90 -0.73 5.44 4.29
CA TYR A 90 -2.05 5.66 3.70
C TYR A 90 -2.36 7.15 3.71
N ARG A 91 -1.90 7.88 2.69
CA ARG A 91 -1.93 9.34 2.66
C ARG A 91 -2.48 9.87 1.35
N ASN A 92 -3.56 10.65 1.41
CA ASN A 92 -4.01 11.49 0.31
C ASN A 92 -3.22 12.81 0.33
N HIS A 93 -2.53 13.13 -0.77
CA HIS A 93 -1.71 14.34 -0.85
C HIS A 93 -1.58 14.81 -2.31
N ALA A 94 -1.84 16.10 -2.53
CA ALA A 94 -1.79 16.72 -3.85
C ALA A 94 -1.03 18.06 -3.80
N CYS A 95 -0.47 18.49 -4.92
CA CYS A 95 0.19 19.78 -5.03
C CYS A 95 -0.83 20.92 -5.22
N THR A 96 -0.41 22.11 -4.87
CA THR A 96 -1.20 23.33 -5.13
C THR A 96 -1.44 23.50 -6.62
N GLY A 97 -2.66 23.87 -6.98
CA GLY A 97 -3.07 24.15 -8.38
C GLY A 97 -3.63 22.94 -9.14
N THR A 98 -3.64 21.73 -8.52
CA THR A 98 -4.38 20.60 -9.07
C THR A 98 -5.84 20.58 -8.54
N ARG A 99 -6.65 19.68 -9.10
CA ARG A 99 -8.00 19.44 -8.59
C ARG A 99 -7.94 19.07 -7.10
N LEU A 100 -8.83 19.66 -6.32
CA LEU A 100 -9.02 19.28 -4.92
C LEU A 100 -9.49 17.83 -4.86
N GLN A 101 -8.74 16.98 -4.14
CA GLN A 101 -8.96 15.53 -4.12
C GLN A 101 -9.26 14.97 -2.73
N GLU A 102 -9.67 15.82 -1.78
CA GLU A 102 -10.22 15.36 -0.52
C GLU A 102 -11.47 14.53 -0.80
N LEU A 103 -11.63 13.39 -0.12
CA LEU A 103 -12.63 12.38 -0.46
C LEU A 103 -14.06 12.93 -0.45
N TYR A 104 -14.35 13.91 0.41
CA TYR A 104 -15.66 14.57 0.46
C TYR A 104 -15.96 15.49 -0.75
N ARG A 105 -15.01 15.68 -1.66
CA ARG A 105 -15.19 16.42 -2.92
C ARG A 105 -15.73 15.54 -4.04
N PHE A 106 -15.68 14.24 -3.88
CA PHE A 106 -16.16 13.27 -4.85
C PHE A 106 -17.61 12.87 -4.58
N THR A 107 -18.25 12.26 -5.59
CA THR A 107 -19.67 11.90 -5.54
C THR A 107 -19.93 10.66 -4.70
N HIS A 108 -19.04 9.66 -4.76
CA HIS A 108 -19.21 8.36 -4.12
C HIS A 108 -18.54 8.28 -2.73
N LEU A 109 -18.83 9.28 -1.89
CA LEU A 109 -18.22 9.37 -0.54
C LEU A 109 -18.48 8.12 0.31
N ASP A 110 -19.65 7.52 0.22
CA ASP A 110 -20.00 6.35 1.02
C ASP A 110 -19.13 5.12 0.66
N ASP A 111 -18.72 4.97 -0.59
CA ASP A 111 -17.81 3.89 -0.99
C ASP A 111 -16.38 4.14 -0.49
N PHE A 112 -15.94 5.38 -0.49
CA PHE A 112 -14.67 5.75 0.14
C PHE A 112 -14.68 5.50 1.66
N LYS A 113 -15.79 5.80 2.34
CA LYS A 113 -15.96 5.49 3.76
C LYS A 113 -15.81 4.00 4.04
N LYS A 114 -16.46 3.13 3.26
CA LYS A 114 -16.34 1.66 3.40
C LYS A 114 -14.89 1.19 3.25
N LEU A 115 -14.13 1.73 2.28
CA LEU A 115 -12.72 1.42 2.11
C LEU A 115 -11.89 1.85 3.33
N ILE A 116 -12.15 3.04 3.87
CA ILE A 116 -11.47 3.53 5.06
C ILE A 116 -11.83 2.69 6.29
N GLU A 117 -13.09 2.35 6.48
CA GLU A 117 -13.57 1.48 7.57
C GLU A 117 -12.88 0.10 7.50
N LEU A 118 -12.78 -0.48 6.30
CA LEU A 118 -12.04 -1.72 6.09
C LEU A 118 -10.55 -1.56 6.42
N ARG A 119 -9.94 -0.44 6.02
CA ARG A 119 -8.54 -0.13 6.40
C ARG A 119 -8.37 -0.09 7.92
N TYR A 120 -9.28 0.58 8.64
CA TYR A 120 -9.21 0.65 10.10
C TYR A 120 -9.35 -0.74 10.74
N ALA A 121 -10.21 -1.59 10.21
CA ALA A 121 -10.34 -2.97 10.67
C ALA A 121 -9.08 -3.81 10.43
N LEU A 122 -8.35 -3.54 9.34
CA LEU A 122 -7.11 -4.24 9.00
C LEU A 122 -5.86 -3.70 9.72
N ILE A 123 -5.94 -2.56 10.42
CA ILE A 123 -4.78 -2.00 11.14
C ILE A 123 -4.12 -2.99 12.10
N PRO A 124 -4.84 -3.79 12.92
CA PRO A 124 -4.20 -4.78 13.78
C PRO A 124 -3.38 -5.82 12.99
N TYR A 125 -3.90 -6.30 11.87
CA TYR A 125 -3.18 -7.20 10.98
C TYR A 125 -1.93 -6.53 10.40
N ILE A 126 -2.09 -5.35 9.80
CA ILE A 126 -1.01 -4.57 9.19
C ILE A 126 0.11 -4.31 10.21
N TYR A 127 -0.27 -3.88 11.42
CA TYR A 127 0.69 -3.62 12.48
C TYR A 127 1.43 -4.89 12.91
N SER A 128 0.72 -6.00 13.09
CA SER A 128 1.31 -7.27 13.49
C SER A 128 2.30 -7.80 12.47
N GLU A 129 1.92 -7.82 11.20
CA GLU A 129 2.80 -8.30 10.11
C GLU A 129 3.97 -7.34 9.86
N PHE A 130 3.73 -6.03 9.95
CA PHE A 130 4.78 -5.02 9.89
C PHE A 130 5.82 -5.21 11.01
N MET A 131 5.36 -5.38 12.25
CA MET A 131 6.25 -5.59 13.39
C MET A 131 6.97 -6.93 13.32
N LYS A 132 6.31 -7.99 12.83
CA LYS A 132 6.95 -9.28 12.54
C LYS A 132 8.09 -9.11 11.55
N ALA A 133 7.86 -8.42 10.44
CA ALA A 133 8.90 -8.13 9.44
C ALA A 133 10.06 -7.30 10.04
N ALA A 134 9.74 -6.24 10.79
CA ALA A 134 10.74 -5.36 11.39
C ALA A 134 11.62 -6.05 12.46
N LEU A 135 11.06 -6.99 13.22
CA LEU A 135 11.76 -7.67 14.31
C LEU A 135 12.51 -8.93 13.86
N ARG A 136 12.19 -9.44 12.67
CA ARG A 136 12.77 -10.67 12.13
C ARG A 136 13.57 -10.46 10.84
N ASP A 137 13.91 -9.21 10.53
CA ASP A 137 14.62 -8.82 9.31
C ASP A 137 13.95 -9.35 8.02
N GLY A 138 12.60 -9.32 8.02
CA GLY A 138 11.78 -9.81 6.92
C GLY A 138 11.20 -8.71 6.06
N MET A 139 10.29 -9.09 5.16
CA MET A 139 9.52 -8.18 4.32
C MET A 139 8.05 -8.25 4.70
N TYR A 140 7.40 -7.08 4.80
CA TYR A 140 5.96 -6.98 4.95
C TYR A 140 5.24 -7.11 3.59
N MET A 141 5.78 -6.45 2.55
CA MET A 141 5.28 -6.56 1.18
C MET A 141 6.27 -7.31 0.31
N LYS A 142 5.80 -8.37 -0.35
CA LYS A 142 6.63 -9.30 -1.12
C LYS A 142 6.02 -9.55 -2.50
N PRO A 143 6.83 -9.72 -3.55
CA PRO A 143 6.34 -10.29 -4.79
C PRO A 143 5.99 -11.78 -4.57
N LEU A 144 5.12 -12.35 -5.41
CA LEU A 144 4.71 -13.75 -5.29
C LEU A 144 5.91 -14.71 -5.37
N SER A 145 6.89 -14.40 -6.22
CA SER A 145 8.10 -15.20 -6.42
C SER A 145 8.95 -15.42 -5.17
N PHE A 146 8.75 -14.63 -4.10
CA PHE A 146 9.49 -14.80 -2.85
C PHE A 146 8.93 -15.92 -1.98
N GLU A 147 7.64 -16.18 -2.04
CA GLU A 147 7.01 -17.31 -1.33
C GLU A 147 6.88 -18.55 -2.23
N TYR A 148 6.71 -18.34 -3.54
CA TYR A 148 6.48 -19.39 -4.52
C TYR A 148 7.66 -19.49 -5.51
N GLY A 149 8.88 -19.64 -4.97
CA GLY A 149 10.13 -19.65 -5.74
C GLY A 149 10.28 -20.82 -6.70
N ASP A 150 9.55 -21.91 -6.49
CA ASP A 150 9.55 -23.10 -7.39
C ASP A 150 8.47 -23.01 -8.48
N ASP A 151 7.64 -21.96 -8.46
CA ASP A 151 6.58 -21.75 -9.44
C ASP A 151 7.00 -20.74 -10.52
N PRO A 152 7.29 -21.18 -11.77
CA PRO A 152 7.72 -20.29 -12.83
C PRO A 152 6.72 -19.17 -13.16
N ARG A 153 5.42 -19.41 -12.95
CA ARG A 153 4.38 -18.39 -13.19
C ARG A 153 4.42 -17.27 -12.16
N ALA A 154 4.80 -17.57 -10.92
CA ALA A 154 4.92 -16.55 -9.87
C ALA A 154 5.95 -15.47 -10.21
N PHE A 155 6.98 -15.80 -11.03
CA PHE A 155 7.98 -14.83 -11.52
C PHE A 155 7.44 -13.88 -12.58
N GLU A 156 6.38 -14.25 -13.27
CA GLU A 156 5.78 -13.45 -14.35
C GLU A 156 4.68 -12.49 -13.80
N ILE A 157 4.29 -12.65 -12.53
CA ILE A 157 3.23 -11.85 -11.93
C ILE A 157 3.79 -10.56 -11.35
N GLU A 158 3.54 -9.44 -12.04
CA GLU A 158 4.00 -8.10 -11.66
C GLU A 158 2.93 -7.24 -10.98
N ASP A 159 1.68 -7.69 -10.95
CA ASP A 159 0.52 -6.91 -10.55
C ASP A 159 -0.26 -7.52 -9.37
N GLN A 160 0.39 -8.43 -8.65
CA GLN A 160 -0.06 -9.01 -7.39
C GLN A 160 1.09 -9.02 -6.39
N ILE A 161 0.79 -8.72 -5.14
CA ILE A 161 1.77 -8.73 -4.05
C ILE A 161 1.19 -9.42 -2.81
N LEU A 162 2.06 -9.99 -2.02
CA LEU A 162 1.71 -10.48 -0.69
C LEU A 162 1.91 -9.36 0.33
N ALA A 163 0.96 -9.19 1.23
CA ALA A 163 1.03 -8.28 2.36
C ALA A 163 0.96 -9.10 3.66
N GLY A 164 2.11 -9.25 4.32
CA GLY A 164 2.27 -10.20 5.41
C GLY A 164 2.25 -11.66 4.91
N GLU A 165 1.85 -12.58 5.78
CA GLU A 165 1.87 -14.02 5.49
C GLU A 165 0.53 -14.55 4.96
N SER A 166 -0.56 -13.78 5.08
CA SER A 166 -1.91 -14.35 4.87
C SER A 166 -2.75 -13.62 3.83
N ILE A 167 -2.34 -12.46 3.33
CA ILE A 167 -3.16 -11.69 2.41
C ILE A 167 -2.40 -11.43 1.11
N MET A 168 -3.04 -11.77 -0.02
CA MET A 168 -2.61 -11.37 -1.34
C MET A 168 -3.44 -10.18 -1.83
N LEU A 169 -2.77 -9.15 -2.32
CA LEU A 169 -3.35 -7.96 -2.92
C LEU A 169 -3.22 -8.04 -4.44
N ALA A 170 -4.37 -8.00 -5.13
CA ALA A 170 -4.47 -8.06 -6.58
C ALA A 170 -5.39 -6.93 -7.12
N PRO A 171 -4.95 -5.67 -7.06
CA PRO A 171 -5.79 -4.53 -7.39
C PRO A 171 -6.10 -4.44 -8.88
N VAL A 172 -7.21 -3.79 -9.22
CA VAL A 172 -7.48 -3.35 -10.59
C VAL A 172 -6.71 -2.06 -10.84
N VAL A 173 -5.71 -2.11 -11.72
CA VAL A 173 -4.80 -0.99 -12.00
C VAL A 173 -4.95 -0.42 -13.42
N GLU A 174 -6.01 -0.78 -14.12
CA GLU A 174 -6.32 -0.29 -15.45
C GLU A 174 -7.63 0.49 -15.45
N GLN A 175 -7.67 1.57 -16.22
CA GLN A 175 -8.87 2.40 -16.39
C GLN A 175 -10.00 1.61 -17.07
N ASN A 176 -11.23 1.90 -16.65
CA ASN A 176 -12.46 1.31 -17.22
C ASN A 176 -12.56 -0.22 -17.07
N ARG A 177 -11.77 -0.83 -16.20
CA ARG A 177 -11.90 -2.24 -15.87
C ARG A 177 -12.76 -2.44 -14.63
N THR A 178 -13.70 -3.37 -14.70
CA THR A 178 -14.55 -3.78 -13.57
C THR A 178 -13.99 -4.99 -12.81
N GLY A 179 -12.96 -5.64 -13.36
CA GLY A 179 -12.32 -6.81 -12.78
C GLY A 179 -11.04 -7.17 -13.52
N ARG A 180 -10.38 -8.21 -13.06
CA ARG A 180 -9.15 -8.75 -13.62
C ARG A 180 -9.03 -10.25 -13.37
N ASN A 181 -8.16 -10.93 -14.11
CA ASN A 181 -7.72 -12.27 -13.75
C ASN A 181 -6.70 -12.18 -12.62
N VAL A 182 -6.79 -13.10 -11.67
CA VAL A 182 -5.87 -13.23 -10.55
C VAL A 182 -5.22 -14.61 -10.63
N TYR A 183 -3.89 -14.65 -10.57
CA TYR A 183 -3.15 -15.89 -10.48
C TYR A 183 -3.15 -16.36 -9.00
N LEU A 184 -3.58 -17.58 -8.76
CA LEU A 184 -3.55 -18.22 -7.46
C LEU A 184 -2.48 -19.32 -7.47
N PRO A 185 -1.34 -19.15 -6.79
CA PRO A 185 -0.27 -20.14 -6.76
C PRO A 185 -0.63 -21.38 -5.90
N GLU A 186 -1.61 -21.24 -5.03
CA GLU A 186 -2.17 -22.29 -4.18
C GLU A 186 -3.66 -22.06 -3.95
N GLU A 187 -4.31 -22.94 -3.23
CA GLU A 187 -5.71 -22.77 -2.80
C GLU A 187 -5.80 -21.60 -1.83
N MET A 188 -6.61 -20.59 -2.17
CA MET A 188 -6.78 -19.37 -1.39
C MET A 188 -8.26 -19.09 -1.15
N LYS A 189 -8.57 -18.61 0.05
CA LYS A 189 -9.91 -18.11 0.36
C LYS A 189 -10.08 -16.71 -0.22
N MET A 190 -11.09 -16.52 -1.05
CA MET A 190 -11.48 -15.18 -1.52
C MET A 190 -12.48 -14.59 -0.53
N ILE A 191 -12.15 -13.43 0.04
CA ILE A 191 -13.04 -12.65 0.88
C ILE A 191 -13.51 -11.43 0.11
N ARG A 192 -14.81 -11.34 -0.11
CA ARG A 192 -15.45 -10.23 -0.82
C ARG A 192 -16.18 -9.34 0.17
N PHE A 193 -15.64 -8.17 0.41
CA PHE A 193 -16.25 -7.17 1.31
C PHE A 193 -17.26 -6.29 0.55
N ARG A 194 -18.46 -6.11 1.10
CA ARG A 194 -19.43 -5.07 0.73
C ARG A 194 -19.37 -3.90 1.72
N ALA A 195 -19.09 -4.21 2.98
CA ALA A 195 -18.80 -3.28 4.07
C ALA A 195 -17.95 -4.01 5.11
N PHE A 196 -17.49 -3.32 6.13
CA PHE A 196 -16.65 -3.90 7.19
C PHE A 196 -17.24 -5.16 7.84
N ASN A 197 -18.55 -5.16 8.12
CA ASN A 197 -19.26 -6.28 8.76
C ASN A 197 -20.12 -7.10 7.78
N ASP A 198 -20.00 -6.84 6.47
CA ASP A 198 -20.78 -7.52 5.43
C ASP A 198 -19.81 -8.06 4.38
N TYR A 199 -19.50 -9.34 4.48
CA TYR A 199 -18.60 -10.01 3.56
C TYR A 199 -19.07 -11.44 3.24
N THR A 200 -18.62 -11.95 2.10
CA THR A 200 -18.78 -13.34 1.70
C THR A 200 -17.42 -13.99 1.53
N GLU A 201 -17.35 -15.29 1.83
CA GLU A 201 -16.16 -16.10 1.65
C GLU A 201 -16.42 -17.15 0.57
N GLU A 202 -15.44 -17.32 -0.33
CA GLU A 202 -15.44 -18.34 -1.37
C GLU A 202 -14.06 -19.03 -1.37
N ILE A 203 -14.00 -20.36 -1.57
CA ILE A 203 -12.75 -21.13 -1.70
C ILE A 203 -12.56 -21.49 -3.17
#